data_d22479059ccf209c3302ecdcec828784
#
_entry.id   d22479059ccf209c3302ecdcec828784
#
_cell.length_a   1.000
_cell.length_b   1.000
_cell.length_c   1.000
_cell.angle_alpha   90.00
_cell.angle_beta   90.00
_cell.angle_gamma   90.00
#
_symmetry.space_group_name_H-M   'P 1'
#
loop_
_entity.id
_entity.type
_entity.pdbx_description
1 polymer ?
#
loop_
_entity_poly.entity_id
_entity_poly.type
_entity_poly.pdbx_seq_one_letter_code
_entity_poly.pdbx_strand_id
1 'polypeptide(L)'
;MRACGLAVGLALLAMPALAADVPERWRAEWPATDFTEALVPFDEILSGGPPKDGIPSIDDPRFAPVAAVRDDLAAEEPVMTVAIDGDARAYPLRVLIWHEIVNDTVGGVPLAVTYCPLCNSAIVFERRVDGRVTTFGTTGKLRHSDLVMYDRRTESWWQQFEGRAIVGDAAGAELERVPARLESLARFAARHPDGRVLVPTDPGARAYGRNPYAGYDSAPRPFLFRGDYDGPGTPLMRVVAVDGVERAWSLGLLRARGEIVHGDLVLRWEPGRRSALDAGRIAEGRDVGNVTVVRRTAAGREPVVYDLPFAFAFRAFHPDAPIVHVDGAG
;
A
#
# COMPACT_ATOMS: atom_id res chain seq x y z
N MET A 1 64.46 7.57 -17.07
CA MET A 1 63.52 8.00 -16.02
C MET A 1 62.27 7.16 -16.12
N ARG A 2 62.08 6.19 -15.21
CA ARG A 2 60.94 5.29 -15.18
C ARG A 2 59.97 5.81 -14.11
N ALA A 3 58.76 6.20 -14.49
CA ALA A 3 57.72 6.61 -13.55
C ALA A 3 57.03 5.35 -13.01
N CYS A 4 57.10 5.13 -11.69
CA CYS A 4 56.31 4.15 -10.98
C CYS A 4 54.93 4.75 -10.70
N GLY A 5 53.89 4.19 -11.33
CA GLY A 5 52.50 4.50 -10.98
C GLY A 5 52.07 3.68 -9.76
N LEU A 6 51.74 4.36 -8.66
CA LEU A 6 51.11 3.77 -7.49
C LEU A 6 49.60 3.56 -7.79
N ALA A 7 49.19 2.32 -7.88
CA ALA A 7 47.74 2.00 -7.90
C ALA A 7 47.24 1.97 -6.44
N VAL A 8 46.42 2.95 -6.08
CA VAL A 8 45.69 2.95 -4.80
C VAL A 8 44.46 2.04 -4.97
N GLY A 9 44.54 0.84 -4.41
CA GLY A 9 43.40 -0.05 -4.29
C GLY A 9 42.43 0.47 -3.23
N LEU A 10 41.24 0.85 -3.67
CA LEU A 10 40.12 1.19 -2.79
C LEU A 10 39.57 -0.12 -2.22
N ALA A 11 39.96 -0.46 -0.99
CA ALA A 11 39.31 -1.56 -0.26
C ALA A 11 37.91 -1.10 0.17
N LEU A 12 36.87 -1.64 -0.46
CA LEU A 12 35.53 -1.58 0.09
C LEU A 12 35.51 -2.37 1.40
N LEU A 13 35.53 -1.65 2.52
CA LEU A 13 35.18 -2.20 3.81
C LEU A 13 33.71 -2.58 3.80
N ALA A 14 33.43 -3.88 3.66
CA ALA A 14 32.11 -4.43 3.96
C ALA A 14 31.83 -4.11 5.45
N MET A 15 30.88 -3.21 5.71
CA MET A 15 30.39 -2.99 7.06
C MET A 15 29.74 -4.30 7.52
N PRO A 16 30.07 -4.81 8.72
CA PRO A 16 29.37 -5.96 9.27
C PRO A 16 27.90 -5.56 9.40
N ALA A 17 27.02 -6.31 8.78
CA ALA A 17 25.59 -6.21 9.03
C ALA A 17 25.38 -6.29 10.54
N LEU A 18 24.72 -5.29 11.12
CA LEU A 18 24.24 -5.32 12.50
C LEU A 18 23.26 -6.49 12.62
N ALA A 19 23.80 -7.66 12.99
CA ALA A 19 22.99 -8.81 13.37
C ALA A 19 22.32 -8.50 14.71
N ALA A 20 21.25 -7.70 14.69
CA ALA A 20 20.33 -7.67 15.79
C ALA A 20 19.76 -9.09 15.95
N ASP A 21 19.78 -9.60 17.18
CA ASP A 21 19.31 -10.97 17.45
C ASP A 21 17.86 -11.14 16.98
N VAL A 22 17.68 -12.00 15.98
CA VAL A 22 16.36 -12.42 15.53
C VAL A 22 15.64 -13.05 16.71
N PRO A 23 14.43 -12.59 17.07
CA PRO A 23 13.68 -13.20 18.14
C PRO A 23 13.49 -14.72 17.89
N GLU A 24 13.82 -15.56 18.88
CA GLU A 24 13.78 -17.02 18.75
C GLU A 24 12.40 -17.52 18.26
N ARG A 25 11.32 -16.87 18.73
CA ARG A 25 9.95 -17.15 18.28
C ARG A 25 9.76 -16.99 16.76
N TRP A 26 10.49 -16.05 16.11
CA TRP A 26 10.39 -15.87 14.68
C TRP A 26 11.07 -17.00 13.92
N ARG A 27 12.23 -17.48 14.40
CA ARG A 27 12.91 -18.65 13.81
C ARG A 27 12.02 -19.91 13.88
N ALA A 28 11.27 -20.06 14.97
CA ALA A 28 10.33 -21.16 15.12
C ALA A 28 9.08 -21.04 14.24
N GLU A 29 8.55 -19.81 14.08
CA GLU A 29 7.38 -19.53 13.25
C GLU A 29 7.71 -19.56 11.74
N TRP A 30 8.95 -19.21 11.36
CA TRP A 30 9.42 -19.03 9.99
C TRP A 30 10.65 -19.87 9.69
N PRO A 31 10.55 -21.21 9.71
CA PRO A 31 11.70 -22.09 9.57
C PRO A 31 12.37 -22.08 8.19
N ALA A 32 11.66 -21.62 7.16
CA ALA A 32 12.19 -21.52 5.79
C ALA A 32 12.78 -20.13 5.47
N THR A 33 12.60 -19.13 6.35
CA THR A 33 13.14 -17.78 6.14
C THR A 33 14.61 -17.72 6.52
N ASP A 34 15.47 -17.30 5.59
CA ASP A 34 16.87 -17.00 5.89
C ASP A 34 17.00 -15.63 6.58
N PHE A 35 17.08 -15.64 7.89
CA PHE A 35 17.27 -14.41 8.69
C PHE A 35 18.71 -13.86 8.65
N THR A 36 19.65 -14.50 7.99
CA THR A 36 20.99 -13.94 7.80
C THR A 36 20.99 -12.88 6.68
N GLU A 37 20.01 -12.96 5.77
CA GLU A 37 19.78 -12.00 4.71
C GLU A 37 18.70 -10.98 5.16
N ALA A 38 19.13 -9.87 5.77
CA ALA A 38 18.25 -8.81 6.25
C ALA A 38 18.78 -7.43 5.86
N LEU A 39 17.92 -6.59 5.33
CA LEU A 39 18.26 -5.21 4.90
C LEU A 39 17.84 -4.15 5.91
N VAL A 40 17.08 -4.55 6.94
CA VAL A 40 16.59 -3.66 7.99
C VAL A 40 16.85 -4.27 9.36
N PRO A 41 17.05 -3.45 10.41
CA PRO A 41 17.19 -3.93 11.78
C PRO A 41 15.91 -4.64 12.24
N PHE A 42 16.05 -5.79 12.92
CA PHE A 42 14.89 -6.55 13.42
C PHE A 42 14.11 -5.84 14.53
N ASP A 43 14.70 -4.90 15.24
CA ASP A 43 14.04 -4.08 16.25
C ASP A 43 13.08 -3.02 15.66
N GLU A 44 13.21 -2.71 14.36
CA GLU A 44 12.22 -1.92 13.62
C GLU A 44 10.95 -2.73 13.30
N ILE A 45 11.04 -4.07 13.30
CA ILE A 45 9.91 -4.95 12.96
C ILE A 45 9.16 -5.33 14.23
N LEU A 46 7.88 -4.96 14.29
CA LEU A 46 7.00 -5.19 15.43
C LEU A 46 6.01 -6.30 15.15
N SER A 47 5.57 -7.00 16.21
CA SER A 47 4.41 -7.87 16.10
C SER A 47 3.13 -7.03 16.12
N GLY A 48 2.26 -7.22 15.13
CA GLY A 48 0.93 -6.64 15.08
C GLY A 48 -0.11 -7.41 15.92
N GLY A 49 0.28 -8.55 16.47
CA GLY A 49 -0.57 -9.45 17.27
C GLY A 49 -0.94 -10.74 16.55
N PRO A 50 -1.51 -10.74 15.34
CA PRO A 50 -1.82 -11.96 14.59
C PRO A 50 -0.55 -12.77 14.27
N PRO A 51 -0.63 -14.12 14.26
CA PRO A 51 0.46 -14.97 13.76
C PRO A 51 0.52 -14.92 12.22
N LYS A 52 1.44 -15.69 11.64
CA LYS A 52 1.51 -15.96 10.19
C LYS A 52 0.14 -16.35 9.66
N ASP A 53 -0.34 -15.65 8.62
CA ASP A 53 -1.68 -15.80 8.02
C ASP A 53 -2.87 -15.65 9.00
N GLY A 54 -2.65 -15.06 10.18
CA GLY A 54 -3.72 -14.77 11.14
C GLY A 54 -4.73 -13.75 10.60
N ILE A 55 -4.31 -12.91 9.65
CA ILE A 55 -5.16 -12.15 8.73
C ILE A 55 -5.05 -12.89 7.39
N PRO A 56 -6.03 -13.75 7.03
CA PRO A 56 -5.90 -14.61 5.85
C PRO A 56 -6.02 -13.79 4.57
N SER A 57 -5.01 -13.87 3.69
CA SER A 57 -5.11 -13.35 2.32
C SER A 57 -6.17 -14.12 1.51
N ILE A 58 -6.70 -13.47 0.47
CA ILE A 58 -7.64 -14.10 -0.48
C ILE A 58 -6.84 -14.60 -1.67
N ASP A 59 -6.79 -15.94 -1.86
CA ASP A 59 -6.03 -16.58 -2.94
C ASP A 59 -6.92 -17.10 -4.08
N ASP A 60 -8.21 -17.24 -3.83
CA ASP A 60 -9.24 -17.59 -4.83
C ASP A 60 -10.38 -16.55 -4.78
N PRO A 61 -10.15 -15.35 -5.32
CA PRO A 61 -11.08 -14.27 -5.22
C PRO A 61 -12.33 -14.49 -6.08
N ARG A 62 -13.51 -14.23 -5.51
CA ARG A 62 -14.81 -14.29 -6.19
C ARG A 62 -15.30 -12.91 -6.54
N PHE A 63 -15.87 -12.79 -7.72
CA PHE A 63 -16.36 -11.52 -8.26
C PHE A 63 -17.82 -11.62 -8.71
N ALA A 64 -18.53 -10.52 -8.48
CA ALA A 64 -19.85 -10.30 -9.06
C ALA A 64 -19.81 -9.14 -10.07
N PRO A 65 -20.68 -9.09 -11.07
CA PRO A 65 -20.84 -7.92 -11.93
C PRO A 65 -21.13 -6.67 -11.10
N VAL A 66 -20.60 -5.51 -11.50
CA VAL A 66 -20.82 -4.25 -10.78
C VAL A 66 -22.33 -3.93 -10.64
N ALA A 67 -23.13 -4.29 -11.64
CA ALA A 67 -24.57 -4.09 -11.60
C ALA A 67 -25.26 -4.90 -10.49
N ALA A 68 -24.74 -6.07 -10.14
CA ALA A 68 -25.34 -6.96 -9.15
C ALA A 68 -25.06 -6.53 -7.69
N VAL A 69 -24.07 -5.68 -7.45
CA VAL A 69 -23.66 -5.26 -6.09
C VAL A 69 -24.11 -3.83 -5.74
N ARG A 70 -24.75 -3.11 -6.67
CA ARG A 70 -25.14 -1.69 -6.49
C ARG A 70 -26.17 -1.47 -5.38
N ASP A 71 -27.01 -2.46 -5.12
CA ASP A 71 -28.03 -2.36 -4.07
C ASP A 71 -27.46 -2.69 -2.69
N ASP A 72 -26.35 -3.43 -2.63
CA ASP A 72 -25.71 -3.87 -1.40
C ASP A 72 -24.58 -2.95 -0.94
N LEU A 73 -23.97 -2.21 -1.87
CA LEU A 73 -22.85 -1.31 -1.63
C LEU A 73 -23.22 0.13 -1.92
N ALA A 74 -22.84 1.04 -1.00
CA ALA A 74 -23.04 2.47 -1.23
C ALA A 74 -22.28 2.96 -2.46
N ALA A 75 -22.80 3.97 -3.15
CA ALA A 75 -22.14 4.61 -4.30
C ALA A 75 -20.75 5.15 -3.95
N GLU A 76 -20.58 5.66 -2.73
CA GLU A 76 -19.34 6.21 -2.18
C GLU A 76 -18.46 5.14 -1.52
N GLU A 77 -18.79 3.84 -1.59
CA GLU A 77 -17.97 2.76 -1.05
C GLU A 77 -16.54 2.88 -1.59
N PRO A 78 -15.50 2.91 -0.71
CA PRO A 78 -14.12 2.96 -1.16
C PRO A 78 -13.68 1.62 -1.75
N VAL A 79 -13.18 1.65 -2.97
CA VAL A 79 -12.70 0.48 -3.69
C VAL A 79 -11.32 0.74 -4.29
N MET A 80 -10.41 -0.23 -4.17
CA MET A 80 -9.20 -0.27 -4.98
C MET A 80 -9.56 -0.84 -6.35
N THR A 81 -9.10 -0.19 -7.44
CA THR A 81 -9.51 -0.59 -8.80
C THR A 81 -8.31 -0.76 -9.72
N VAL A 82 -8.37 -1.81 -10.55
CA VAL A 82 -7.38 -2.13 -11.59
C VAL A 82 -8.12 -2.43 -12.87
N ALA A 83 -7.57 -2.00 -14.00
CA ALA A 83 -8.06 -2.35 -15.33
C ALA A 83 -6.88 -2.63 -16.27
N ILE A 84 -6.80 -3.86 -16.78
CA ILE A 84 -5.76 -4.33 -17.69
C ILE A 84 -6.44 -5.07 -18.84
N ASP A 85 -6.12 -4.71 -20.06
CA ASP A 85 -6.60 -5.36 -21.30
C ASP A 85 -8.12 -5.62 -21.32
N GLY A 86 -8.90 -4.64 -20.82
CA GLY A 86 -10.36 -4.71 -20.79
C GLY A 86 -10.94 -5.48 -19.58
N ASP A 87 -10.14 -6.18 -18.80
CA ASP A 87 -10.56 -6.78 -17.52
C ASP A 87 -10.46 -5.71 -16.43
N ALA A 88 -11.61 -5.23 -15.94
CA ALA A 88 -11.69 -4.20 -14.90
C ALA A 88 -12.25 -4.80 -13.60
N ARG A 89 -11.54 -4.62 -12.50
CA ARG A 89 -11.90 -5.16 -11.18
C ARG A 89 -11.82 -4.11 -10.09
N ALA A 90 -12.76 -4.20 -9.15
CA ALA A 90 -12.81 -3.40 -7.95
C ALA A 90 -12.73 -4.30 -6.71
N TYR A 91 -11.91 -3.89 -5.75
CA TYR A 91 -11.68 -4.56 -4.48
C TYR A 91 -12.13 -3.63 -3.34
N PRO A 92 -13.35 -3.84 -2.78
CA PRO A 92 -13.87 -2.97 -1.73
C PRO A 92 -13.00 -2.99 -0.48
N LEU A 93 -12.71 -1.81 0.09
CA LEU A 93 -11.94 -1.74 1.32
C LEU A 93 -12.64 -2.43 2.50
N ARG A 94 -13.97 -2.57 2.47
CA ARG A 94 -14.72 -3.39 3.45
C ARG A 94 -14.29 -4.86 3.49
N VAL A 95 -13.69 -5.36 2.38
CA VAL A 95 -13.11 -6.71 2.30
C VAL A 95 -11.63 -6.63 2.62
N LEU A 96 -10.89 -5.74 1.96
CA LEU A 96 -9.44 -5.61 2.15
C LEU A 96 -9.04 -5.28 3.59
N ILE A 97 -9.84 -4.56 4.35
CA ILE A 97 -9.55 -4.23 5.77
C ILE A 97 -9.49 -5.48 6.69
N TRP A 98 -10.04 -6.62 6.25
CA TRP A 98 -10.06 -7.88 6.97
C TRP A 98 -9.10 -8.94 6.41
N HIS A 99 -8.56 -8.70 5.22
CA HIS A 99 -7.74 -9.66 4.48
C HIS A 99 -6.38 -9.10 4.05
N GLU A 100 -6.25 -7.77 3.96
CA GLU A 100 -5.05 -7.01 3.60
C GLU A 100 -4.45 -7.34 2.22
N ILE A 101 -4.53 -8.59 1.76
CA ILE A 101 -3.96 -9.04 0.49
C ILE A 101 -4.96 -9.87 -0.31
N VAL A 102 -5.09 -9.58 -1.61
CA VAL A 102 -5.80 -10.42 -2.58
C VAL A 102 -4.82 -10.82 -3.69
N ASN A 103 -4.57 -12.12 -3.84
CA ASN A 103 -3.80 -12.69 -4.93
C ASN A 103 -4.75 -12.97 -6.11
N ASP A 104 -4.63 -12.22 -7.20
CA ASP A 104 -5.53 -12.30 -8.34
C ASP A 104 -4.77 -12.40 -9.66
N THR A 105 -5.49 -12.50 -10.78
CA THR A 105 -4.98 -12.37 -12.15
C THR A 105 -5.97 -11.52 -12.94
N VAL A 106 -5.54 -10.35 -13.41
CA VAL A 106 -6.36 -9.37 -14.14
C VAL A 106 -5.76 -9.16 -15.52
N GLY A 107 -6.55 -9.33 -16.58
CA GLY A 107 -6.05 -9.21 -17.95
C GLY A 107 -4.85 -10.13 -18.24
N GLY A 108 -4.75 -11.29 -17.57
CA GLY A 108 -3.62 -12.22 -17.70
C GLY A 108 -2.40 -11.86 -16.84
N VAL A 109 -2.38 -10.71 -16.15
CA VAL A 109 -1.28 -10.28 -15.27
C VAL A 109 -1.55 -10.77 -13.83
N PRO A 110 -0.63 -11.53 -13.22
CA PRO A 110 -0.76 -11.97 -11.84
C PRO A 110 -0.49 -10.80 -10.87
N LEU A 111 -1.47 -10.46 -10.02
CA LEU A 111 -1.43 -9.31 -9.14
C LEU A 111 -1.56 -9.67 -7.66
N ALA A 112 -0.87 -8.90 -6.81
CA ALA A 112 -1.15 -8.78 -5.40
C ALA A 112 -1.79 -7.40 -5.15
N VAL A 113 -3.07 -7.38 -4.82
CA VAL A 113 -3.79 -6.16 -4.42
C VAL A 113 -3.69 -6.06 -2.91
N THR A 114 -3.03 -5.01 -2.42
CA THR A 114 -2.71 -4.88 -0.99
C THR A 114 -3.33 -3.64 -0.37
N TYR A 115 -3.67 -3.72 0.91
CA TYR A 115 -4.13 -2.60 1.71
C TYR A 115 -3.62 -2.71 3.15
N CYS A 116 -2.86 -1.73 3.60
CA CYS A 116 -2.48 -1.56 5.00
C CYS A 116 -3.38 -0.50 5.65
N PRO A 117 -4.34 -0.87 6.52
CA PRO A 117 -5.23 0.09 7.16
C PRO A 117 -4.49 1.11 8.03
N LEU A 118 -3.45 0.68 8.74
CA LEU A 118 -2.69 1.54 9.66
C LEU A 118 -1.92 2.66 8.94
N CYS A 119 -1.46 2.42 7.71
CA CYS A 119 -0.82 3.42 6.86
C CYS A 119 -1.78 4.09 5.88
N ASN A 120 -3.01 3.57 5.75
CA ASN A 120 -3.94 3.88 4.65
C ASN A 120 -3.28 3.70 3.27
N SER A 121 -2.31 2.80 3.16
CA SER A 121 -1.58 2.50 1.94
C SER A 121 -2.30 1.40 1.15
N ALA A 122 -2.58 1.65 -0.12
CA ALA A 122 -3.26 0.74 -1.02
C ALA A 122 -2.50 0.65 -2.34
N ILE A 123 -1.74 -0.41 -2.52
CA ILE A 123 -0.83 -0.59 -3.65
C ILE A 123 -1.09 -1.93 -4.34
N VAL A 124 -0.98 -1.94 -5.66
CA VAL A 124 -1.07 -3.16 -6.47
C VAL A 124 0.29 -3.47 -7.05
N PHE A 125 0.69 -4.71 -6.93
CA PHE A 125 1.96 -5.22 -7.46
C PHE A 125 1.73 -6.35 -8.44
N GLU A 126 2.58 -6.46 -9.46
CA GLU A 126 2.74 -7.70 -10.17
C GLU A 126 3.43 -8.71 -9.24
N ARG A 127 2.79 -9.87 -8.98
CA ARG A 127 3.31 -10.88 -8.05
C ARG A 127 4.26 -11.87 -8.72
N ARG A 128 5.28 -11.32 -9.42
CA ARG A 128 6.41 -12.08 -9.99
C ARG A 128 7.68 -11.74 -9.23
N VAL A 129 8.35 -12.78 -8.76
CA VAL A 129 9.66 -12.68 -8.11
C VAL A 129 10.62 -13.55 -8.93
N ASP A 130 11.68 -12.96 -9.46
CA ASP A 130 12.64 -13.61 -10.37
C ASP A 130 11.94 -14.32 -11.56
N GLY A 131 10.96 -13.64 -12.16
CA GLY A 131 10.19 -14.16 -13.29
C GLY A 131 9.17 -15.26 -12.94
N ARG A 132 9.08 -15.67 -11.68
CA ARG A 132 8.16 -16.72 -11.21
C ARG A 132 6.97 -16.10 -10.48
N VAL A 133 5.77 -16.57 -10.84
CA VAL A 133 4.55 -16.16 -10.14
C VAL A 133 4.55 -16.79 -8.75
N THR A 134 4.27 -15.97 -7.73
CA THR A 134 4.06 -16.41 -6.36
C THR A 134 2.75 -15.84 -5.80
N THR A 135 2.36 -16.23 -4.59
CA THR A 135 1.30 -15.62 -3.81
C THR A 135 1.86 -15.00 -2.55
N PHE A 136 1.21 -13.98 -2.05
CA PHE A 136 1.59 -13.28 -0.83
C PHE A 136 0.60 -13.57 0.29
N GLY A 137 1.12 -13.64 1.52
CA GLY A 137 0.37 -13.75 2.76
C GLY A 137 0.81 -12.72 3.78
N THR A 138 0.13 -12.66 4.92
CA THR A 138 0.43 -11.72 6.00
C THR A 138 1.37 -12.36 7.02
N THR A 139 2.39 -11.63 7.45
CA THR A 139 3.31 -12.10 8.50
C THR A 139 2.75 -11.86 9.90
N GLY A 140 1.75 -10.98 10.06
CA GLY A 140 1.37 -10.42 11.34
C GLY A 140 2.42 -9.48 11.94
N LYS A 141 3.40 -9.06 11.15
CA LYS A 141 4.46 -8.11 11.52
C LYS A 141 4.23 -6.78 10.81
N LEU A 142 4.77 -5.73 11.40
CA LEU A 142 4.72 -4.35 10.89
C LEU A 142 6.11 -3.71 11.02
N ARG A 143 6.47 -2.86 10.06
CA ARG A 143 7.60 -1.96 10.15
C ARG A 143 7.11 -0.55 9.85
N HIS A 144 7.39 0.42 10.71
CA HIS A 144 6.83 1.78 10.63
C HIS A 144 5.30 1.79 10.57
N SER A 145 4.64 0.86 11.29
CA SER A 145 3.18 0.66 11.26
C SER A 145 2.63 0.14 9.92
N ASP A 146 3.49 -0.15 8.94
CA ASP A 146 3.10 -0.69 7.65
C ASP A 146 3.25 -2.21 7.60
N LEU A 147 2.36 -2.85 6.83
CA LEU A 147 2.28 -4.27 6.62
C LEU A 147 3.62 -4.86 6.13
N VAL A 148 4.14 -5.85 6.85
CA VAL A 148 5.15 -6.76 6.34
C VAL A 148 4.44 -8.00 5.82
N MET A 149 4.40 -8.18 4.52
CA MET A 149 3.87 -9.37 3.86
C MET A 149 4.99 -10.39 3.59
N TYR A 150 4.65 -11.61 3.17
CA TYR A 150 5.64 -12.59 2.76
C TYR A 150 5.22 -13.29 1.47
N ASP A 151 6.18 -13.71 0.65
CA ASP A 151 5.91 -14.59 -0.47
C ASP A 151 5.93 -16.06 -0.03
N ARG A 152 4.95 -16.86 -0.53
CA ARG A 152 4.80 -18.25 -0.10
C ARG A 152 5.81 -19.21 -0.73
N ARG A 153 6.63 -18.77 -1.68
CA ARG A 153 7.64 -19.59 -2.33
C ARG A 153 8.94 -19.66 -1.53
N THR A 154 9.40 -18.51 -1.01
CA THR A 154 10.68 -18.41 -0.29
C THR A 154 10.49 -18.07 1.19
N GLU A 155 9.28 -17.73 1.61
CA GLU A 155 8.95 -17.15 2.92
C GLU A 155 9.78 -15.89 3.23
N SER A 156 10.31 -15.20 2.20
CA SER A 156 10.96 -13.89 2.37
C SER A 156 9.93 -12.85 2.76
N TRP A 157 10.36 -11.88 3.59
CA TRP A 157 9.50 -10.81 4.11
C TRP A 157 9.62 -9.55 3.27
N TRP A 158 8.51 -8.93 2.95
CA TRP A 158 8.39 -7.81 2.03
C TRP A 158 7.71 -6.62 2.70
N GLN A 159 8.31 -5.43 2.59
CA GLN A 159 7.67 -4.19 3.00
C GLN A 159 6.59 -3.80 1.99
N GLN A 160 5.32 -3.76 2.40
CA GLN A 160 4.21 -3.46 1.50
C GLN A 160 4.34 -2.05 0.90
N PHE A 161 4.68 -1.04 1.70
CA PHE A 161 4.81 0.35 1.25
C PHE A 161 5.84 0.53 0.12
N GLU A 162 6.94 -0.20 0.19
CA GLU A 162 8.04 -0.11 -0.78
C GLU A 162 7.93 -1.14 -1.91
N GLY A 163 7.20 -2.24 -1.70
CA GLY A 163 7.21 -3.39 -2.62
C GLY A 163 8.53 -4.13 -2.62
N ARG A 164 9.35 -3.98 -1.58
CA ARG A 164 10.72 -4.48 -1.49
C ARG A 164 10.83 -5.61 -0.48
N ALA A 165 11.55 -6.67 -0.84
CA ALA A 165 11.92 -7.73 0.10
C ALA A 165 12.99 -7.21 1.07
N ILE A 166 12.72 -7.37 2.37
CA ILE A 166 13.57 -6.84 3.45
C ILE A 166 14.27 -7.91 4.26
N VAL A 167 13.79 -9.17 4.24
CA VAL A 167 14.39 -10.32 4.94
C VAL A 167 14.18 -11.57 4.11
N GLY A 168 15.17 -12.47 4.08
CA GLY A 168 15.10 -13.79 3.45
C GLY A 168 15.78 -13.85 2.08
N ASP A 169 15.70 -14.99 1.41
CA ASP A 169 16.38 -15.28 0.14
C ASP A 169 16.11 -14.25 -0.97
N ALA A 170 14.96 -13.59 -0.93
CA ALA A 170 14.60 -12.55 -1.89
C ALA A 170 15.03 -11.15 -1.46
N ALA A 171 15.76 -10.97 -0.34
CA ALA A 171 16.13 -9.66 0.17
C ALA A 171 16.77 -8.77 -0.91
N GLY A 172 16.23 -7.56 -1.08
CA GLY A 172 16.63 -6.61 -2.11
C GLY A 172 15.85 -6.70 -3.42
N ALA A 173 15.07 -7.74 -3.66
CA ALA A 173 14.16 -7.81 -4.80
C ALA A 173 13.03 -6.79 -4.64
N GLU A 174 12.53 -6.27 -5.78
CA GLU A 174 11.45 -5.30 -5.84
C GLU A 174 10.31 -5.83 -6.73
N LEU A 175 9.08 -5.56 -6.31
CA LEU A 175 7.88 -5.87 -7.09
C LEU A 175 7.55 -4.69 -8.00
N GLU A 176 7.16 -4.99 -9.22
CA GLU A 176 6.64 -3.99 -10.13
C GLU A 176 5.28 -3.47 -9.64
N ARG A 177 5.15 -2.15 -9.50
CA ARG A 177 3.90 -1.50 -9.13
C ARG A 177 3.02 -1.31 -10.34
N VAL A 178 1.74 -1.61 -10.18
CA VAL A 178 0.75 -1.51 -11.26
C VAL A 178 -0.14 -0.28 -11.02
N PRO A 179 -0.38 0.57 -12.03
CA PRO A 179 -1.29 1.69 -11.92
C PRO A 179 -2.69 1.25 -11.47
N ALA A 180 -3.12 1.78 -10.35
CA ALA A 180 -4.39 1.45 -9.71
C ALA A 180 -5.02 2.72 -9.13
N ARG A 181 -6.30 2.66 -8.70
CA ARG A 181 -6.99 3.80 -8.12
C ARG A 181 -7.71 3.41 -6.85
N LEU A 182 -7.57 4.22 -5.82
CA LEU A 182 -8.45 4.18 -4.67
C LEU A 182 -9.56 5.20 -4.88
N GLU A 183 -10.74 4.74 -5.27
CA GLU A 183 -11.87 5.57 -5.67
C GLU A 183 -13.21 5.06 -5.13
N SER A 184 -14.32 5.76 -5.42
CA SER A 184 -15.65 5.27 -5.08
C SER A 184 -16.16 4.23 -6.07
N LEU A 185 -17.00 3.31 -5.61
CA LEU A 185 -17.68 2.33 -6.46
C LEU A 185 -18.44 2.99 -7.62
N ALA A 186 -19.07 4.15 -7.37
CA ALA A 186 -19.79 4.88 -8.41
C ALA A 186 -18.86 5.32 -9.56
N ARG A 187 -17.65 5.77 -9.25
CA ARG A 187 -16.67 6.17 -10.29
C ARG A 187 -16.16 4.98 -11.09
N PHE A 188 -15.88 3.88 -10.40
CA PHE A 188 -15.54 2.62 -11.07
C PHE A 188 -16.64 2.17 -12.00
N ALA A 189 -17.87 2.10 -11.50
CA ALA A 189 -19.05 1.66 -12.27
C ALA A 189 -19.33 2.55 -13.50
N ALA A 190 -19.10 3.86 -13.39
CA ALA A 190 -19.26 4.79 -14.51
C ALA A 190 -18.22 4.59 -15.62
N ARG A 191 -17.00 4.21 -15.25
CA ARG A 191 -15.91 3.95 -16.22
C ARG A 191 -15.94 2.53 -16.78
N HIS A 192 -16.41 1.58 -15.97
CA HIS A 192 -16.40 0.15 -16.27
C HIS A 192 -17.77 -0.46 -15.92
N PRO A 193 -18.83 -0.21 -16.71
CA PRO A 193 -20.19 -0.72 -16.44
C PRO A 193 -20.24 -2.25 -16.42
N ASP A 194 -19.37 -2.91 -17.18
CA ASP A 194 -19.23 -4.37 -17.22
C ASP A 194 -18.14 -4.89 -16.25
N GLY A 195 -17.60 -4.01 -15.41
CA GLY A 195 -16.57 -4.35 -14.45
C GLY A 195 -17.07 -5.31 -13.37
N ARG A 196 -16.12 -5.95 -12.68
CA ARG A 196 -16.40 -6.94 -11.63
C ARG A 196 -15.94 -6.42 -10.28
N VAL A 197 -16.69 -6.75 -9.23
CA VAL A 197 -16.43 -6.34 -7.85
C VAL A 197 -16.16 -7.58 -7.01
N LEU A 198 -15.07 -7.56 -6.25
CA LEU A 198 -14.75 -8.61 -5.29
C LEU A 198 -15.86 -8.73 -4.25
N VAL A 199 -16.34 -9.94 -4.05
CA VAL A 199 -17.31 -10.29 -3.01
C VAL A 199 -16.70 -11.31 -2.05
N PRO A 200 -17.05 -11.29 -0.75
CA PRO A 200 -16.59 -12.31 0.18
C PRO A 200 -16.95 -13.72 -0.28
N THR A 201 -16.02 -14.65 -0.18
CA THR A 201 -16.26 -16.07 -0.46
C THR A 201 -17.23 -16.66 0.56
N ASP A 202 -17.09 -16.26 1.82
CA ASP A 202 -18.03 -16.53 2.92
C ASP A 202 -18.42 -15.18 3.57
N PRO A 203 -19.63 -14.68 3.30
CA PRO A 203 -20.12 -13.43 3.90
C PRO A 203 -20.20 -13.43 5.42
N GLY A 204 -20.23 -14.61 6.05
CA GLY A 204 -20.26 -14.78 7.51
C GLY A 204 -18.89 -14.81 8.18
N ALA A 205 -17.79 -14.95 7.40
CA ALA A 205 -16.45 -15.13 7.95
C ALA A 205 -15.91 -13.91 8.71
N ARG A 206 -16.34 -12.71 8.32
CA ARG A 206 -15.93 -11.42 8.93
C ARG A 206 -17.13 -10.47 9.00
N ALA A 207 -17.02 -9.44 9.82
CA ALA A 207 -18.02 -8.39 9.91
C ALA A 207 -17.83 -7.35 8.75
N TYR A 208 -17.94 -7.80 7.51
CA TYR A 208 -17.73 -6.95 6.33
C TYR A 208 -18.61 -5.69 6.36
N GLY A 209 -18.01 -4.52 6.07
CA GLY A 209 -18.64 -3.22 6.21
C GLY A 209 -18.51 -2.59 7.60
N ARG A 210 -18.12 -3.36 8.64
CA ARG A 210 -17.65 -2.82 9.91
C ARG A 210 -16.18 -2.41 9.78
N ASN A 211 -15.83 -1.32 10.44
CA ASN A 211 -14.47 -0.82 10.53
C ASN A 211 -13.87 -1.23 11.88
N PRO A 212 -12.88 -2.16 11.94
CA PRO A 212 -12.20 -2.52 13.18
C PRO A 212 -11.29 -1.41 13.71
N TYR A 213 -11.02 -0.36 12.90
CA TYR A 213 -10.19 0.79 13.22
C TYR A 213 -11.01 2.09 13.31
N ALA A 214 -12.25 2.02 13.86
CA ALA A 214 -13.14 3.18 13.94
C ALA A 214 -12.46 4.37 14.63
N GLY A 215 -12.52 5.57 14.00
CA GLY A 215 -11.90 6.80 14.48
C GLY A 215 -10.38 6.89 14.27
N TYR A 216 -9.77 5.88 13.64
CA TYR A 216 -8.30 5.84 13.52
C TYR A 216 -7.75 7.02 12.71
N ASP A 217 -8.39 7.42 11.62
CA ASP A 217 -7.92 8.52 10.78
C ASP A 217 -8.10 9.93 11.42
N SER A 218 -8.60 9.98 12.64
CA SER A 218 -8.68 11.18 13.50
C SER A 218 -7.93 10.98 14.84
N ALA A 219 -7.23 9.86 15.02
CA ALA A 219 -6.46 9.61 16.21
C ALA A 219 -5.26 10.58 16.32
N PRO A 220 -4.81 10.95 17.53
CA PRO A 220 -3.71 11.88 17.72
C PRO A 220 -2.34 11.28 17.36
N ARG A 221 -2.22 9.94 17.34
CA ARG A 221 -0.98 9.21 17.07
C ARG A 221 -1.26 7.94 16.25
N PRO A 222 -0.32 7.56 15.37
CA PRO A 222 -0.38 6.27 14.68
C PRO A 222 -0.27 5.10 15.67
N PHE A 223 -0.98 4.02 15.38
CA PHE A 223 -0.89 2.79 16.15
C PHE A 223 0.36 2.00 15.73
N LEU A 224 1.09 1.39 16.69
CA LEU A 224 2.31 0.61 16.47
C LEU A 224 3.41 1.35 15.66
N PHE A 225 3.46 2.67 15.77
CA PHE A 225 4.52 3.52 15.24
C PHE A 225 5.43 4.00 16.39
N ARG A 226 6.73 3.68 16.30
CA ARG A 226 7.72 4.05 17.32
C ARG A 226 8.48 5.33 16.99
N GLY A 227 8.38 5.81 15.76
CA GLY A 227 9.01 7.05 15.33
C GLY A 227 8.25 8.29 15.78
N ASP A 228 8.90 9.42 15.66
CA ASP A 228 8.28 10.73 15.79
C ASP A 228 7.88 11.26 14.41
N TYR A 229 6.79 11.99 14.34
CA TYR A 229 6.37 12.68 13.13
C TYR A 229 6.75 14.16 13.24
N ASP A 230 7.67 14.60 12.40
CA ASP A 230 8.19 15.96 12.33
C ASP A 230 7.71 16.76 11.10
N GLY A 231 6.77 16.18 10.34
CA GLY A 231 6.21 16.79 9.13
C GLY A 231 5.10 17.81 9.43
N PRO A 232 4.57 18.48 8.38
CA PRO A 232 3.48 19.44 8.52
C PRO A 232 2.14 18.74 8.83
N GLY A 233 1.24 19.45 9.50
CA GLY A 233 -0.09 18.96 9.84
C GLY A 233 -0.07 17.85 10.91
N THR A 234 -1.01 16.90 10.80
CA THR A 234 -1.10 15.77 11.73
C THR A 234 -0.48 14.50 11.12
N PRO A 235 0.02 13.57 11.96
CA PRO A 235 0.60 12.31 11.45
C PRO A 235 -0.38 11.49 10.59
N LEU A 236 -1.67 11.53 10.90
CA LEU A 236 -2.72 10.79 10.17
C LEU A 236 -3.43 11.65 9.09
N MET A 237 -2.84 12.78 8.72
CA MET A 237 -3.23 13.53 7.52
C MET A 237 -2.94 12.68 6.28
N ARG A 238 -3.91 12.56 5.36
CA ARG A 238 -3.68 11.88 4.08
C ARG A 238 -2.84 12.74 3.15
N VAL A 239 -1.93 12.10 2.45
CA VAL A 239 -1.13 12.71 1.40
C VAL A 239 -1.31 11.96 0.08
N VAL A 240 -0.99 12.62 -1.02
CA VAL A 240 -0.88 12.00 -2.35
C VAL A 240 0.60 11.82 -2.63
N ALA A 241 1.05 10.59 -2.68
CA ALA A 241 2.41 10.20 -3.05
C ALA A 241 2.38 9.59 -4.46
N VAL A 242 3.26 10.06 -5.34
CA VAL A 242 3.35 9.58 -6.73
C VAL A 242 4.68 8.86 -6.90
N ASP A 243 4.64 7.67 -7.48
CA ASP A 243 5.83 6.86 -7.69
C ASP A 243 6.88 7.59 -8.52
N GLY A 244 8.15 7.47 -8.09
CA GLY A 244 9.28 8.18 -8.72
C GLY A 244 9.30 9.70 -8.47
N VAL A 245 8.47 10.23 -7.55
CA VAL A 245 8.44 11.66 -7.20
C VAL A 245 8.78 11.87 -5.73
N GLU A 246 9.92 12.49 -5.48
CA GLU A 246 10.44 12.76 -4.12
C GLU A 246 9.69 13.91 -3.43
N ARG A 247 8.37 13.82 -3.35
CA ARG A 247 7.49 14.69 -2.56
C ARG A 247 6.08 14.13 -2.49
N ALA A 248 5.30 14.62 -1.52
CA ALA A 248 3.88 14.38 -1.46
C ALA A 248 3.10 15.70 -1.31
N TRP A 249 1.80 15.65 -1.56
CA TRP A 249 0.87 16.76 -1.37
C TRP A 249 -0.21 16.36 -0.38
N SER A 250 -0.49 17.23 0.60
CA SER A 250 -1.59 16.94 1.52
C SER A 250 -2.92 16.91 0.78
N LEU A 251 -3.78 15.97 1.15
CA LEU A 251 -5.12 15.85 0.57
C LEU A 251 -5.95 17.12 0.83
N GLY A 252 -5.74 17.78 1.98
CA GLY A 252 -6.36 19.07 2.29
C GLY A 252 -6.00 20.17 1.29
N LEU A 253 -4.72 20.26 0.90
CA LEU A 253 -4.26 21.18 -0.14
C LEU A 253 -4.91 20.87 -1.50
N LEU A 254 -4.90 19.60 -1.89
CA LEU A 254 -5.47 19.19 -3.18
C LEU A 254 -6.99 19.45 -3.19
N ARG A 255 -7.71 19.15 -2.09
CA ARG A 255 -9.13 19.48 -1.93
C ARG A 255 -9.41 20.98 -2.06
N ALA A 256 -8.61 21.82 -1.43
CA ALA A 256 -8.78 23.29 -1.47
C ALA A 256 -8.57 23.86 -2.88
N ARG A 257 -7.65 23.26 -3.66
CA ARG A 257 -7.33 23.72 -5.03
C ARG A 257 -8.14 23.04 -6.11
N GLY A 258 -8.74 21.86 -5.83
CA GLY A 258 -9.40 21.01 -6.82
C GLY A 258 -8.39 20.33 -7.78
N GLU A 259 -7.36 21.04 -8.22
CA GLU A 259 -6.31 20.54 -9.10
C GLU A 259 -4.94 21.10 -8.69
N ILE A 260 -3.91 20.25 -8.79
CA ILE A 260 -2.50 20.62 -8.69
C ILE A 260 -1.80 20.11 -9.93
N VAL A 261 -1.00 20.99 -10.58
CA VAL A 261 -0.11 20.63 -11.67
C VAL A 261 1.33 20.71 -11.19
N HIS A 262 2.07 19.63 -11.38
CA HIS A 262 3.49 19.56 -11.05
C HIS A 262 4.26 18.95 -12.24
N GLY A 263 4.96 19.77 -13.01
CA GLY A 263 5.55 19.34 -14.26
C GLY A 263 4.50 18.82 -15.23
N ASP A 264 4.63 17.57 -15.63
CA ASP A 264 3.68 16.87 -16.49
C ASP A 264 2.55 16.16 -15.70
N LEU A 265 2.67 16.09 -14.37
CA LEU A 265 1.65 15.47 -13.51
C LEU A 265 0.46 16.40 -13.27
N VAL A 266 -0.74 15.82 -13.30
CA VAL A 266 -1.99 16.48 -12.93
C VAL A 266 -2.67 15.67 -11.87
N LEU A 267 -2.81 16.25 -10.68
CA LEU A 267 -3.52 15.68 -9.53
C LEU A 267 -4.88 16.38 -9.42
N ARG A 268 -5.96 15.61 -9.27
CA ARG A 268 -7.33 16.15 -9.12
C ARG A 268 -8.02 15.52 -7.94
N TRP A 269 -8.81 16.34 -7.24
CA TRP A 269 -9.70 15.91 -6.18
C TRP A 269 -11.16 16.18 -6.55
N GLU A 270 -12.03 15.22 -6.26
CA GLU A 270 -13.48 15.34 -6.40
C GLU A 270 -14.16 14.63 -5.22
N PRO A 271 -15.30 15.14 -4.71
CA PRO A 271 -16.00 14.52 -3.59
C PRO A 271 -16.58 13.14 -3.93
N GLY A 272 -17.09 12.44 -2.91
CA GLY A 272 -17.93 11.24 -3.07
C GLY A 272 -17.20 9.93 -2.86
N ARG A 273 -16.18 9.86 -1.96
CA ARG A 273 -15.60 8.60 -1.47
C ARG A 273 -15.49 8.62 0.04
N ARG A 274 -16.04 7.61 0.71
CA ARG A 274 -15.99 7.48 2.17
C ARG A 274 -14.62 7.05 2.67
N SER A 275 -14.29 7.49 3.89
CA SER A 275 -13.15 6.93 4.62
C SER A 275 -13.52 5.55 5.18
N ALA A 276 -12.64 4.56 4.97
CA ALA A 276 -12.78 3.24 5.58
C ALA A 276 -12.33 3.22 7.06
N LEU A 277 -11.73 4.30 7.57
CA LEU A 277 -11.05 4.36 8.89
C LEU A 277 -11.70 5.37 9.86
N ASP A 278 -12.81 6.01 9.46
CA ASP A 278 -13.51 7.04 10.24
C ASP A 278 -14.57 6.42 11.16
N ALA A 279 -15.78 6.19 10.66
CA ALA A 279 -16.90 5.69 11.45
C ALA A 279 -16.83 4.17 11.68
N GLY A 280 -17.60 3.66 12.63
CA GLY A 280 -17.71 2.22 12.93
C GLY A 280 -18.33 1.39 11.80
N ARG A 281 -19.05 2.04 10.87
CA ARG A 281 -19.51 1.48 9.59
C ARG A 281 -18.88 2.27 8.45
N ILE A 282 -18.25 1.60 7.51
CA ILE A 282 -17.52 2.25 6.39
C ILE A 282 -18.45 3.15 5.58
N ALA A 283 -19.69 2.74 5.36
CA ALA A 283 -20.69 3.53 4.65
C ALA A 283 -21.07 4.85 5.35
N GLU A 284 -20.78 5.00 6.64
CA GLU A 284 -21.06 6.19 7.44
C GLU A 284 -19.81 7.09 7.60
N GLY A 285 -18.66 6.68 7.07
CA GLY A 285 -17.42 7.43 7.13
C GLY A 285 -17.51 8.78 6.43
N ARG A 286 -16.71 9.75 6.88
CA ARG A 286 -16.66 11.09 6.26
C ARG A 286 -16.20 10.99 4.79
N ASP A 287 -16.60 11.99 3.99
CA ASP A 287 -16.15 12.11 2.60
C ASP A 287 -14.68 12.60 2.58
N VAL A 288 -13.80 11.75 2.09
CA VAL A 288 -12.37 12.06 1.88
C VAL A 288 -12.06 12.33 0.39
N GLY A 289 -13.04 12.16 -0.47
CA GLY A 289 -12.96 12.42 -1.90
C GLY A 289 -12.18 11.37 -2.69
N ASN A 290 -12.30 11.52 -3.98
CA ASN A 290 -11.58 10.75 -4.98
C ASN A 290 -10.37 11.52 -5.47
N VAL A 291 -9.23 10.86 -5.58
CA VAL A 291 -8.02 11.41 -6.18
C VAL A 291 -7.76 10.73 -7.50
N THR A 292 -7.40 11.51 -8.51
CA THR A 292 -6.91 11.01 -9.79
C THR A 292 -5.57 11.65 -10.07
N VAL A 293 -4.56 10.85 -10.40
CA VAL A 293 -3.26 11.34 -10.85
C VAL A 293 -2.99 10.78 -12.24
N VAL A 294 -2.63 11.67 -13.16
CA VAL A 294 -2.27 11.31 -14.52
C VAL A 294 -1.04 12.10 -14.98
N ARG A 295 -0.29 11.54 -15.90
CA ARG A 295 0.80 12.20 -16.61
C ARG A 295 0.28 12.73 -17.95
N ARG A 296 0.57 13.97 -18.26
CA ARG A 296 0.33 14.53 -19.59
C ARG A 296 1.48 14.15 -20.51
N THR A 297 1.15 13.53 -21.63
CA THR A 297 2.10 13.15 -22.67
C THR A 297 1.64 13.73 -24.02
N ALA A 298 2.48 13.62 -25.04
CA ALA A 298 2.09 14.02 -26.40
C ALA A 298 0.91 13.18 -26.95
N ALA A 299 0.75 11.94 -26.46
CA ALA A 299 -0.34 11.03 -26.84
C ALA A 299 -1.63 11.25 -26.02
N GLY A 300 -1.59 12.09 -24.97
CA GLY A 300 -2.76 12.37 -24.13
C GLY A 300 -2.47 12.30 -22.64
N ARG A 301 -3.30 11.56 -21.90
CA ARG A 301 -3.17 11.37 -20.43
C ARG A 301 -2.94 9.91 -20.14
N GLU A 302 -1.86 9.63 -19.44
CA GLU A 302 -1.49 8.28 -19.02
C GLU A 302 -1.68 8.09 -17.51
N PRO A 303 -2.15 6.92 -17.05
CA PRO A 303 -2.21 6.60 -15.64
C PRO A 303 -0.78 6.51 -15.07
N VAL A 304 -0.64 6.90 -13.80
CA VAL A 304 0.60 6.74 -13.05
C VAL A 304 0.33 5.97 -11.77
N VAL A 305 1.37 5.36 -11.23
CA VAL A 305 1.31 4.75 -9.90
C VAL A 305 1.29 5.86 -8.85
N TYR A 306 0.33 5.81 -7.95
CA TYR A 306 0.25 6.70 -6.79
C TYR A 306 -0.47 6.01 -5.63
N ASP A 307 -0.25 6.50 -4.42
CA ASP A 307 -0.91 6.05 -3.21
C ASP A 307 -1.43 7.24 -2.39
N LEU A 308 -2.32 6.96 -1.44
CA LEU A 308 -2.95 7.95 -0.57
C LEU A 308 -2.64 7.67 0.92
N PRO A 309 -1.37 7.49 1.30
CA PRO A 309 -1.00 7.10 2.64
C PRO A 309 -1.25 8.22 3.66
N PHE A 310 -1.14 7.88 4.93
CA PHE A 310 -0.97 8.86 5.98
C PHE A 310 0.42 9.50 5.93
N ALA A 311 0.50 10.76 6.36
CA ALA A 311 1.72 11.56 6.30
C ALA A 311 2.89 10.93 7.09
N PHE A 312 2.60 10.31 8.25
CA PHE A 312 3.63 9.64 9.04
C PHE A 312 4.26 8.46 8.28
N ALA A 313 3.45 7.68 7.57
CA ALA A 313 3.94 6.55 6.78
C ALA A 313 4.80 7.05 5.61
N PHE A 314 4.31 8.02 4.85
CA PHE A 314 5.12 8.64 3.81
C PHE A 314 6.47 9.15 4.35
N ARG A 315 6.46 9.88 5.48
CA ARG A 315 7.67 10.43 6.10
C ARG A 315 8.63 9.36 6.59
N ALA A 316 8.13 8.24 7.11
CA ALA A 316 8.94 7.14 7.62
C ALA A 316 9.74 6.42 6.51
N PHE A 317 9.15 6.31 5.31
CA PHE A 317 9.80 5.67 4.15
C PHE A 317 10.52 6.68 3.23
N HIS A 318 10.21 7.98 3.33
CA HIS A 318 10.80 9.07 2.55
C HIS A 318 11.21 10.22 3.49
N PRO A 319 12.22 10.04 4.36
CA PRO A 319 12.54 10.98 5.44
C PRO A 319 12.95 12.37 4.95
N ASP A 320 13.52 12.48 3.76
CA ASP A 320 14.00 13.74 3.18
C ASP A 320 12.99 14.39 2.21
N ALA A 321 11.92 13.66 1.84
CA ALA A 321 10.95 14.13 0.87
C ALA A 321 9.96 15.13 1.50
N PRO A 322 9.78 16.34 0.93
CA PRO A 322 8.86 17.33 1.49
C PRO A 322 7.40 16.93 1.28
N ILE A 323 6.57 17.26 2.27
CA ILE A 323 5.10 17.22 2.16
C ILE A 323 4.62 18.65 1.94
N VAL A 324 4.08 18.93 0.75
CA VAL A 324 3.47 20.22 0.43
C VAL A 324 2.10 20.30 1.08
N HIS A 325 1.94 21.26 1.99
CA HIS A 325 0.74 21.42 2.80
C HIS A 325 0.25 22.88 2.78
N VAL A 326 -1.01 23.12 3.13
CA VAL A 326 -1.52 24.48 3.36
C VAL A 326 -1.26 24.85 4.82
N ASP A 327 -0.45 25.84 5.07
CA ASP A 327 -0.30 26.41 6.41
C ASP A 327 -1.65 27.02 6.82
N GLY A 328 -2.27 26.45 7.86
CA GLY A 328 -3.44 27.05 8.51
C GLY A 328 -4.83 26.54 8.16
N ALA A 329 -4.96 25.39 7.48
CA ALA A 329 -6.25 24.70 7.36
C ALA A 329 -6.28 23.49 8.31
N GLY A 330 -6.71 23.71 9.56
CA GLY A 330 -7.10 22.71 10.55
C GLY A 330 -8.49 22.17 10.28
#